data_660ce96bf3f14f5d835d1c110b7ec5ed
#
_entry.id   660ce96bf3f14f5d835d1c110b7ec5ed
#
_cell.length_a   1.000
_cell.length_b   1.000
_cell.length_c   1.000
_cell.angle_alpha   90.00
_cell.angle_beta   90.00
_cell.angle_gamma   90.00
#
_symmetry.space_group_name_H-M   'P 1'
#
loop_
_entity.id
_entity.type
_entity.pdbx_description
1 polymer ?
#
loop_
_entity_poly.entity_id
_entity_poly.type
_entity_poly.pdbx_seq_one_letter_code
_entity_poly.pdbx_strand_id
1 'polypeptide(L)'
;PKDDPEFDPDNIKYSCIRYAPIAIANAMGPSWVDPRSGEILNASVYVYHDVMKLLNNWLFVQTAQADERVRAVTIPEEVIGDGLRYVVAHEVGHCLGYMHNMSASAVIPVDSLRSPSFTQKYGTTTSIMDYARFNYVARPGDRERGVKLPPPRFGLYDYYAVKWLYTPVPDAATAADEY
;
A
#
# COMPACT_ATOMS: atom_id res chain seq x y z
N PRO A 1 -15.54 16.95 5.15
CA PRO A 1 -14.60 18.09 5.19
C PRO A 1 -15.21 19.23 5.99
N LYS A 2 -14.39 20.04 6.66
CA LYS A 2 -14.87 21.15 7.52
C LYS A 2 -15.68 22.20 6.76
N ASP A 3 -15.50 22.27 5.46
CA ASP A 3 -16.08 23.30 4.60
C ASP A 3 -17.30 22.81 3.77
N ASP A 4 -17.73 21.57 3.98
CA ASP A 4 -18.92 21.02 3.33
C ASP A 4 -19.98 20.69 4.43
N PRO A 5 -21.02 21.54 4.59
CA PRO A 5 -22.04 21.33 5.61
C PRO A 5 -22.94 20.10 5.34
N GLU A 6 -22.93 19.58 4.11
CA GLU A 6 -23.66 18.38 3.71
C GLU A 6 -22.82 17.11 3.83
N PHE A 7 -21.56 17.23 4.26
CA PHE A 7 -20.70 16.08 4.38
C PHE A 7 -21.23 15.09 5.42
N ASP A 8 -21.58 13.92 4.91
CA ASP A 8 -21.93 12.76 5.72
C ASP A 8 -21.09 11.57 5.22
N PRO A 9 -20.22 10.99 6.05
CA PRO A 9 -19.42 9.84 5.65
C PRO A 9 -20.24 8.61 5.25
N ASP A 10 -21.50 8.52 5.66
CA ASP A 10 -22.40 7.42 5.28
C ASP A 10 -23.17 7.68 3.99
N ASN A 11 -23.06 8.89 3.44
CA ASN A 11 -23.63 9.22 2.15
C ASN A 11 -22.76 8.67 1.02
N ILE A 12 -23.37 7.94 0.09
CA ILE A 12 -22.71 7.34 -1.07
C ILE A 12 -21.96 8.35 -1.97
N LYS A 13 -22.30 9.63 -1.89
CA LYS A 13 -21.63 10.73 -2.59
C LYS A 13 -20.16 10.90 -2.18
N TYR A 14 -19.79 10.48 -0.96
CA TYR A 14 -18.46 10.73 -0.39
C TYR A 14 -17.68 9.46 -0.18
N SER A 15 -16.63 9.26 -0.95
CA SER A 15 -15.62 8.23 -0.67
C SER A 15 -14.70 8.70 0.45
N CYS A 16 -14.46 7.87 1.47
CA CYS A 16 -13.80 8.28 2.70
C CYS A 16 -12.73 7.29 3.17
N ILE A 17 -11.69 7.81 3.81
CA ILE A 17 -10.83 7.01 4.68
C ILE A 17 -11.36 7.17 6.11
N ARG A 18 -11.72 6.06 6.75
CA ARG A 18 -12.36 6.03 8.07
C ARG A 18 -11.47 5.30 9.08
N TYR A 19 -11.24 5.95 10.21
CA TYR A 19 -10.72 5.25 11.37
C TYR A 19 -11.88 4.60 12.13
N ALA A 20 -11.77 3.30 12.40
CA ALA A 20 -12.74 2.53 13.17
C ALA A 20 -12.12 2.14 14.52
N PRO A 21 -12.64 2.66 15.66
CA PRO A 21 -12.11 2.39 17.00
C PRO A 21 -12.55 1.01 17.50
N ILE A 22 -12.28 -0.02 16.71
CA ILE A 22 -12.62 -1.41 16.99
C ILE A 22 -11.32 -2.19 17.06
N ALA A 23 -11.19 -3.08 18.05
CA ALA A 23 -10.01 -3.91 18.28
C ALA A 23 -9.90 -5.05 17.26
N ILE A 24 -9.72 -4.68 15.99
CA ILE A 24 -9.47 -5.59 14.87
C ILE A 24 -8.12 -5.23 14.25
N ALA A 25 -7.26 -6.23 14.05
CA ALA A 25 -5.94 -6.07 13.43
C ALA A 25 -6.05 -6.20 11.90
N ASN A 26 -6.80 -5.29 11.26
CA ASN A 26 -7.06 -5.30 9.83
C ASN A 26 -7.31 -3.88 9.30
N ALA A 27 -7.28 -3.76 7.96
CA ALA A 27 -7.86 -2.67 7.20
C ALA A 27 -8.67 -3.26 6.06
N MET A 28 -9.56 -2.49 5.45
CA MET A 28 -10.41 -2.93 4.34
C MET A 28 -10.67 -1.77 3.39
N GLY A 29 -10.66 -2.06 2.09
CA GLY A 29 -10.98 -1.11 1.02
C GLY A 29 -12.14 -1.56 0.14
N PRO A 30 -13.38 -1.70 0.66
CA PRO A 30 -14.53 -2.05 -0.14
C PRO A 30 -14.93 -0.92 -1.10
N SER A 31 -15.49 -1.32 -2.25
CA SER A 31 -16.18 -0.43 -3.18
C SER A 31 -17.60 -0.92 -3.44
N TRP A 32 -18.47 0.02 -3.75
CA TRP A 32 -19.84 -0.23 -4.19
C TRP A 32 -19.92 0.05 -5.69
N VAL A 33 -20.30 -0.95 -6.45
CA VAL A 33 -20.23 -0.95 -7.91
C VAL A 33 -21.63 -1.08 -8.48
N ASP A 34 -21.94 -0.29 -9.52
CA ASP A 34 -23.16 -0.51 -10.30
C ASP A 34 -23.04 -1.83 -11.08
N PRO A 35 -23.90 -2.85 -10.79
CA PRO A 35 -23.77 -4.15 -11.42
C PRO A 35 -24.06 -4.15 -12.93
N ARG A 36 -24.65 -3.06 -13.47
CA ARG A 36 -24.96 -2.94 -14.90
C ARG A 36 -23.78 -2.41 -15.72
N SER A 37 -22.97 -1.50 -15.13
CA SER A 37 -21.89 -0.81 -15.83
C SER A 37 -20.50 -1.16 -15.32
N GLY A 38 -20.38 -1.64 -14.07
CA GLY A 38 -19.10 -1.79 -13.40
C GLY A 38 -18.56 -0.47 -12.82
N GLU A 39 -19.33 0.63 -12.90
CA GLU A 39 -18.93 1.91 -12.33
C GLU A 39 -18.81 1.85 -10.81
N ILE A 40 -17.69 2.35 -10.28
CA ILE A 40 -17.47 2.47 -8.83
C ILE A 40 -18.23 3.71 -8.34
N LEU A 41 -19.37 3.48 -7.68
CA LEU A 41 -20.24 4.53 -7.16
C LEU A 41 -19.70 5.16 -5.88
N ASN A 42 -19.06 4.35 -5.04
CA ASN A 42 -18.45 4.78 -3.79
C ASN A 42 -17.35 3.79 -3.39
N ALA A 43 -16.36 4.29 -2.67
CA ALA A 43 -15.31 3.48 -2.07
C ALA A 43 -14.93 4.04 -0.70
N SER A 44 -14.67 3.16 0.27
CA SER A 44 -14.26 3.59 1.59
C SER A 44 -13.16 2.69 2.12
N VAL A 45 -12.13 3.32 2.70
CA VAL A 45 -11.07 2.61 3.41
C VAL A 45 -11.40 2.63 4.90
N TYR A 46 -11.46 1.45 5.50
CA TYR A 46 -11.62 1.29 6.96
C TYR A 46 -10.28 0.89 7.56
N VAL A 47 -9.78 1.70 8.48
CA VAL A 47 -8.56 1.43 9.25
C VAL A 47 -8.97 1.13 10.68
N TYR A 48 -8.88 -0.13 11.10
CA TYR A 48 -9.24 -0.55 12.44
C TYR A 48 -8.11 -0.25 13.44
N HIS A 49 -8.48 -0.09 14.73
CA HIS A 49 -7.56 0.37 15.78
C HIS A 49 -6.30 -0.50 15.89
N ASP A 50 -6.45 -1.83 15.93
CA ASP A 50 -5.34 -2.74 16.16
C ASP A 50 -4.43 -2.95 14.93
N VAL A 51 -4.70 -2.27 13.79
CA VAL A 51 -3.73 -2.15 12.69
C VAL A 51 -2.40 -1.56 13.18
N MET A 52 -2.45 -0.60 14.10
CA MET A 52 -1.23 -0.01 14.68
C MET A 52 -0.41 -1.05 15.46
N LYS A 53 -1.07 -1.91 16.21
CA LYS A 53 -0.43 -3.04 16.91
C LYS A 53 0.14 -4.06 15.93
N LEU A 54 -0.58 -4.35 14.86
CA LEU A 54 -0.13 -5.24 13.80
C LEU A 54 1.13 -4.69 13.11
N LEU A 55 1.16 -3.41 12.79
CA LEU A 55 2.32 -2.74 12.20
C LEU A 55 3.53 -2.77 13.14
N ASN A 56 3.35 -2.50 14.43
CA ASN A 56 4.40 -2.63 15.44
C ASN A 56 5.01 -4.03 15.43
N ASN A 57 4.17 -5.06 15.42
CA ASN A 57 4.61 -6.44 15.40
C ASN A 57 5.38 -6.79 14.12
N TRP A 58 4.88 -6.38 12.95
CA TRP A 58 5.58 -6.63 11.68
C TRP A 58 6.93 -5.92 11.61
N LEU A 59 6.98 -4.64 11.99
CA LEU A 59 8.22 -3.86 12.03
C LEU A 59 9.25 -4.55 12.94
N PHE A 60 8.86 -4.92 14.13
CA PHE A 60 9.76 -5.59 15.07
C PHE A 60 10.25 -6.93 14.53
N VAL A 61 9.35 -7.84 14.14
CA VAL A 61 9.72 -9.19 13.70
C VAL A 61 10.56 -9.17 12.43
N GLN A 62 10.28 -8.26 11.50
CA GLN A 62 10.89 -8.27 10.18
C GLN A 62 12.14 -7.39 10.08
N THR A 63 12.25 -6.31 10.86
CA THR A 63 13.32 -5.33 10.66
C THR A 63 14.18 -5.02 11.88
N ALA A 64 13.88 -5.59 13.05
CA ALA A 64 14.63 -5.29 14.28
C ALA A 64 16.14 -5.60 14.21
N GLN A 65 16.55 -6.51 13.34
CA GLN A 65 17.96 -6.81 13.09
C GLN A 65 18.69 -5.69 12.34
N ALA A 66 17.97 -4.91 11.54
CA ALA A 66 18.51 -3.87 10.65
C ALA A 66 18.14 -2.44 11.08
N ASP A 67 17.14 -2.28 11.97
CA ASP A 67 16.67 -0.98 12.44
C ASP A 67 16.46 -0.97 13.95
N GLU A 68 17.32 -0.28 14.69
CA GLU A 68 17.22 -0.18 16.13
C GLU A 68 15.98 0.57 16.63
N ARG A 69 15.42 1.47 15.80
CA ARG A 69 14.25 2.29 16.16
C ARG A 69 13.02 1.45 16.46
N VAL A 70 12.90 0.28 15.81
CA VAL A 70 11.76 -0.63 16.02
C VAL A 70 11.91 -1.52 17.26
N ARG A 71 13.07 -1.46 17.96
CA ARG A 71 13.29 -2.15 19.25
C ARG A 71 12.85 -1.30 20.45
N ALA A 72 12.51 -0.05 20.20
CA ALA A 72 12.00 0.83 21.26
C ALA A 72 10.60 0.41 21.71
N VAL A 73 10.25 0.69 22.96
CA VAL A 73 8.88 0.48 23.49
C VAL A 73 7.86 1.26 22.67
N THR A 74 8.23 2.46 22.23
CA THR A 74 7.45 3.29 21.31
C THR A 74 8.25 3.48 20.03
N ILE A 75 7.75 2.92 18.94
CA ILE A 75 8.36 3.09 17.63
C ILE A 75 8.12 4.54 17.16
N PRO A 76 9.13 5.23 16.59
CA PRO A 76 8.97 6.58 16.08
C PRO A 76 7.82 6.73 15.08
N GLU A 77 7.11 7.86 15.14
CA GLU A 77 5.92 8.13 14.34
C GLU A 77 6.17 8.04 12.83
N GLU A 78 7.34 8.49 12.37
CA GLU A 78 7.70 8.41 10.95
C GLU A 78 7.83 6.96 10.47
N VAL A 79 8.27 6.04 11.31
CA VAL A 79 8.43 4.61 10.96
C VAL A 79 7.06 3.92 10.90
N ILE A 80 6.23 4.16 11.90
CA ILE A 80 4.83 3.67 11.90
C ILE A 80 4.04 4.30 10.75
N GLY A 81 4.23 5.59 10.50
CA GLY A 81 3.58 6.33 9.43
C GLY A 81 3.89 5.76 8.03
N ASP A 82 5.11 5.29 7.80
CA ASP A 82 5.46 4.59 6.55
C ASP A 82 4.68 3.29 6.40
N GLY A 83 4.54 2.51 7.47
CA GLY A 83 3.75 1.29 7.49
C GLY A 83 2.25 1.56 7.26
N LEU A 84 1.71 2.57 7.94
CA LEU A 84 0.30 2.95 7.77
C LEU A 84 0.00 3.46 6.36
N ARG A 85 0.91 4.24 5.77
CA ARG A 85 0.81 4.71 4.39
C ARG A 85 0.73 3.53 3.41
N TYR A 86 1.56 2.51 3.61
CA TYR A 86 1.51 1.30 2.79
C TYR A 86 0.16 0.60 2.91
N VAL A 87 -0.37 0.40 4.13
CA VAL A 87 -1.67 -0.24 4.34
C VAL A 87 -2.78 0.57 3.67
N VAL A 88 -2.85 1.88 3.90
CA VAL A 88 -3.88 2.73 3.30
C VAL A 88 -3.79 2.73 1.77
N ALA A 89 -2.58 2.81 1.19
CA ALA A 89 -2.40 2.74 -0.26
C ALA A 89 -2.85 1.40 -0.84
N HIS A 90 -2.60 0.28 -0.15
CA HIS A 90 -3.08 -1.05 -0.50
C HIS A 90 -4.62 -1.11 -0.53
N GLU A 91 -5.27 -0.60 0.51
CA GLU A 91 -6.74 -0.56 0.58
C GLU A 91 -7.36 0.37 -0.48
N VAL A 92 -6.71 1.49 -0.79
CA VAL A 92 -7.12 2.35 -1.93
C VAL A 92 -6.99 1.59 -3.25
N GLY A 93 -5.98 0.74 -3.42
CA GLY A 93 -5.86 -0.14 -4.57
C GLY A 93 -7.08 -1.06 -4.72
N HIS A 94 -7.57 -1.65 -3.63
CA HIS A 94 -8.82 -2.43 -3.64
C HIS A 94 -10.03 -1.57 -4.01
N CYS A 95 -10.10 -0.34 -3.50
CA CYS A 95 -11.15 0.62 -3.88
C CYS A 95 -11.17 0.95 -5.38
N LEU A 96 -10.02 0.84 -6.05
CA LEU A 96 -9.90 1.01 -7.50
C LEU A 96 -10.14 -0.29 -8.29
N GLY A 97 -10.51 -1.38 -7.62
CA GLY A 97 -10.81 -2.66 -8.24
C GLY A 97 -9.61 -3.61 -8.39
N TYR A 98 -8.45 -3.26 -7.83
CA TYR A 98 -7.27 -4.13 -7.92
C TYR A 98 -7.37 -5.32 -6.99
N MET A 99 -6.98 -6.47 -7.50
CA MET A 99 -6.83 -7.70 -6.73
C MET A 99 -5.41 -7.80 -6.16
N HIS A 100 -5.22 -8.67 -5.16
CA HIS A 100 -3.89 -8.98 -4.67
C HIS A 100 -2.97 -9.47 -5.80
N ASN A 101 -1.71 -9.03 -5.78
CA ASN A 101 -0.67 -9.44 -6.71
C ASN A 101 0.53 -10.04 -5.96
N MET A 102 0.38 -11.28 -5.50
CA MET A 102 1.40 -11.97 -4.71
C MET A 102 2.66 -12.32 -5.52
N SER A 103 2.62 -12.18 -6.86
CA SER A 103 3.79 -12.38 -7.71
C SER A 103 4.72 -11.16 -7.75
N ALA A 104 4.26 -9.99 -7.27
CA ALA A 104 4.99 -8.74 -7.43
C ALA A 104 6.34 -8.71 -6.70
N SER A 105 6.48 -9.36 -5.55
CA SER A 105 7.75 -9.49 -4.85
C SER A 105 8.63 -10.62 -5.41
N ALA A 106 8.01 -11.63 -6.03
CA ALA A 106 8.74 -12.80 -6.55
C ALA A 106 9.65 -12.45 -7.74
N VAL A 107 9.39 -11.37 -8.47
CA VAL A 107 10.21 -10.93 -9.62
C VAL A 107 11.45 -10.14 -9.19
N ILE A 108 11.57 -9.78 -7.92
CA ILE A 108 12.74 -9.05 -7.42
C ILE A 108 13.80 -10.05 -6.94
N PRO A 109 15.02 -10.03 -7.53
CA PRO A 109 16.10 -10.86 -7.04
C PRO A 109 16.43 -10.56 -5.58
N VAL A 110 16.57 -11.58 -4.74
CA VAL A 110 16.81 -11.45 -3.30
C VAL A 110 18.04 -10.58 -3.00
N ASP A 111 19.11 -10.74 -3.77
CA ASP A 111 20.34 -9.95 -3.60
C ASP A 111 20.10 -8.44 -3.81
N SER A 112 19.14 -8.08 -4.65
CA SER A 112 18.78 -6.69 -4.91
C SER A 112 18.12 -6.01 -3.70
N LEU A 113 17.49 -6.78 -2.81
CA LEU A 113 16.85 -6.26 -1.60
C LEU A 113 17.87 -5.70 -0.58
N ARG A 114 19.15 -5.99 -0.74
CA ARG A 114 20.24 -5.43 0.06
C ARG A 114 21.05 -4.36 -0.68
N SER A 115 20.64 -3.98 -1.88
CA SER A 115 21.25 -2.91 -2.67
C SER A 115 20.61 -1.55 -2.35
N PRO A 116 21.36 -0.56 -1.85
CA PRO A 116 20.84 0.79 -1.64
C PRO A 116 20.28 1.41 -2.93
N SER A 117 21.04 1.36 -4.02
CA SER A 117 20.64 1.96 -5.30
C SER A 117 19.40 1.29 -5.89
N PHE A 118 19.30 -0.05 -5.77
CA PHE A 118 18.14 -0.78 -6.24
C PHE A 118 16.89 -0.43 -5.42
N THR A 119 16.96 -0.59 -4.10
CA THR A 119 15.79 -0.39 -3.22
C THR A 119 15.31 1.08 -3.18
N GLN A 120 16.21 2.05 -3.38
CA GLN A 120 15.85 3.46 -3.52
C GLN A 120 15.12 3.76 -4.83
N LYS A 121 15.49 3.07 -5.92
CA LYS A 121 14.90 3.29 -7.24
C LYS A 121 13.63 2.49 -7.48
N TYR A 122 13.63 1.21 -7.09
CA TYR A 122 12.59 0.25 -7.45
C TYR A 122 11.74 -0.23 -6.25
N GLY A 123 12.21 0.04 -5.01
CA GLY A 123 11.56 -0.47 -3.81
C GLY A 123 11.86 -1.95 -3.54
N THR A 124 10.99 -2.57 -2.77
CA THR A 124 11.12 -3.97 -2.30
C THR A 124 10.06 -4.90 -2.90
N THR A 125 9.13 -4.36 -3.67
CA THR A 125 8.10 -5.06 -4.43
C THR A 125 7.73 -4.23 -5.65
N THR A 126 7.19 -4.84 -6.69
CA THR A 126 6.73 -4.13 -7.89
C THR A 126 5.27 -3.66 -7.79
N SER A 127 4.54 -4.06 -6.76
CA SER A 127 3.16 -3.63 -6.51
C SER A 127 2.84 -3.53 -5.03
N ILE A 128 2.10 -2.48 -4.65
CA ILE A 128 1.53 -2.33 -3.30
C ILE A 128 0.42 -3.35 -3.02
N MET A 129 -0.09 -4.03 -4.05
CA MET A 129 -1.11 -5.07 -3.90
C MET A 129 -0.53 -6.43 -3.50
N ASP A 130 0.78 -6.52 -3.30
CA ASP A 130 1.46 -7.65 -2.69
C ASP A 130 1.45 -7.55 -1.15
N TYR A 131 1.63 -8.68 -0.49
CA TYR A 131 1.89 -8.75 0.94
C TYR A 131 3.39 -8.80 1.25
N ALA A 132 4.19 -8.05 0.48
CA ALA A 132 5.65 -8.00 0.64
C ALA A 132 6.10 -7.53 2.03
N ARG A 133 5.26 -6.78 2.75
CA ARG A 133 5.54 -6.27 4.09
C ARG A 133 6.82 -5.43 4.13
N PHE A 134 7.69 -5.66 5.12
CA PHE A 134 8.96 -4.95 5.25
C PHE A 134 10.13 -5.82 4.78
N ASN A 135 11.25 -5.17 4.46
CA ASN A 135 12.45 -5.84 3.94
C ASN A 135 13.17 -6.64 5.05
N TYR A 136 12.71 -7.86 5.30
CA TYR A 136 13.30 -8.76 6.28
C TYR A 136 14.62 -9.41 5.82
N VAL A 137 15.02 -9.21 4.56
CA VAL A 137 16.31 -9.68 4.01
C VAL A 137 17.46 -8.78 4.45
N ALA A 138 17.17 -7.53 4.80
CA ALA A 138 18.16 -6.56 5.25
C ALA A 138 18.94 -7.06 6.47
N ARG A 139 20.20 -6.65 6.59
CA ARG A 139 21.14 -7.01 7.66
C ARG A 139 21.57 -5.76 8.43
N PRO A 140 22.18 -5.92 9.63
CA PRO A 140 22.79 -4.79 10.33
C PRO A 140 23.72 -3.99 9.41
N GLY A 141 23.58 -2.65 9.41
CA GLY A 141 24.33 -1.73 8.57
C GLY A 141 23.72 -1.48 7.18
N ASP A 142 22.72 -2.27 6.73
CA ASP A 142 22.11 -2.05 5.42
C ASP A 142 21.29 -0.75 5.38
N ARG A 143 20.53 -0.45 6.46
CA ARG A 143 19.76 0.78 6.58
C ARG A 143 20.67 2.03 6.53
N GLU A 144 21.77 2.00 7.27
CA GLU A 144 22.76 3.09 7.33
C GLU A 144 23.41 3.33 5.96
N ARG A 145 23.55 2.29 5.13
CA ARG A 145 24.01 2.40 3.74
C ARG A 145 22.92 2.89 2.78
N GLY A 146 21.68 3.03 3.24
CA GLY A 146 20.56 3.55 2.47
C GLY A 146 19.63 2.51 1.86
N VAL A 147 19.73 1.23 2.26
CA VAL A 147 18.74 0.20 1.88
C VAL A 147 17.37 0.57 2.46
N LYS A 148 16.33 0.51 1.63
CA LYS A 148 14.96 0.78 2.07
C LYS A 148 14.38 -0.46 2.77
N LEU A 149 13.78 -0.23 3.94
CA LEU A 149 13.10 -1.26 4.72
C LEU A 149 11.58 -1.28 4.47
N PRO A 150 10.89 -0.13 4.37
CA PRO A 150 9.48 -0.13 4.04
C PRO A 150 9.25 -0.48 2.56
N PRO A 151 8.05 -0.98 2.20
CA PRO A 151 7.63 -1.10 0.82
C PRO A 151 7.66 0.26 0.10
N PRO A 152 7.71 0.29 -1.24
CA PRO A 152 7.64 1.53 -2.00
C PRO A 152 6.27 2.21 -1.79
N ARG A 153 6.18 3.49 -2.15
CA ARG A 153 4.88 4.19 -2.18
C ARG A 153 3.97 3.61 -3.26
N PHE A 154 4.54 3.37 -4.44
CA PHE A 154 3.95 2.64 -5.56
C PHE A 154 5.06 1.84 -6.23
N GLY A 155 4.73 0.62 -6.65
CA GLY A 155 5.64 -0.22 -7.43
C GLY A 155 5.52 0.06 -8.94
N LEU A 156 6.45 -0.44 -9.71
CA LEU A 156 6.45 -0.26 -11.17
C LEU A 156 5.19 -0.84 -11.82
N TYR A 157 4.71 -1.97 -11.31
CA TYR A 157 3.49 -2.60 -11.83
C TYR A 157 2.24 -1.78 -11.52
N ASP A 158 2.21 -1.06 -10.39
CA ASP A 158 1.08 -0.21 -10.03
C ASP A 158 0.88 0.91 -11.07
N TYR A 159 1.97 1.57 -11.49
CA TYR A 159 1.90 2.59 -12.55
C TYR A 159 1.39 2.03 -13.87
N TYR A 160 1.87 0.85 -14.27
CA TYR A 160 1.40 0.16 -15.47
C TYR A 160 -0.10 -0.17 -15.34
N ALA A 161 -0.50 -0.79 -14.24
CA ALA A 161 -1.87 -1.25 -14.03
C ALA A 161 -2.88 -0.08 -14.00
N VAL A 162 -2.53 1.03 -13.33
CA VAL A 162 -3.36 2.25 -13.33
C VAL A 162 -3.47 2.82 -14.73
N LYS A 163 -2.36 2.94 -15.45
CA LYS A 163 -2.37 3.42 -16.83
C LYS A 163 -3.27 2.54 -17.70
N TRP A 164 -3.08 1.24 -17.65
CA TRP A 164 -3.82 0.27 -18.47
C TRP A 164 -5.32 0.26 -18.19
N LEU A 165 -5.74 0.33 -16.92
CA LEU A 165 -7.15 0.23 -16.54
C LEU A 165 -7.90 1.57 -16.63
N TYR A 166 -7.23 2.70 -16.46
CA TYR A 166 -7.86 4.00 -16.29
C TYR A 166 -7.54 5.03 -17.38
N THR A 167 -6.66 4.70 -18.36
CA THR A 167 -6.46 5.57 -19.49
C THR A 167 -7.54 5.30 -20.54
N PRO A 168 -8.39 6.28 -20.88
CA PRO A 168 -9.32 6.14 -21.99
C PRO A 168 -8.56 5.96 -23.29
N VAL A 169 -8.96 4.97 -24.08
CA VAL A 169 -8.43 4.75 -25.44
C VAL A 169 -9.55 4.90 -26.44
N PRO A 170 -9.31 5.54 -27.62
CA PRO A 170 -10.37 5.83 -28.59
C PRO A 170 -10.93 4.56 -29.26
N ASP A 171 -10.12 3.52 -29.40
CA ASP A 171 -10.51 2.26 -30.03
C ASP A 171 -9.56 1.10 -29.63
N ALA A 172 -9.96 -0.13 -29.97
CA ALA A 172 -9.22 -1.32 -29.61
C ALA A 172 -7.85 -1.45 -30.30
N ALA A 173 -7.68 -0.89 -31.49
CA ALA A 173 -6.40 -0.90 -32.22
C ALA A 173 -5.39 0.00 -31.50
N THR A 174 -5.80 1.21 -31.11
CA THR A 174 -4.97 2.12 -30.30
C THR A 174 -4.59 1.48 -28.96
N ALA A 175 -5.52 0.77 -28.31
CA ALA A 175 -5.23 0.06 -27.07
C ALA A 175 -4.16 -1.02 -27.25
N ALA A 176 -4.22 -1.79 -28.36
CA ALA A 176 -3.25 -2.83 -28.66
C ALA A 176 -1.83 -2.28 -28.91
N ASP A 177 -1.73 -1.07 -29.47
CA ASP A 177 -0.45 -0.41 -29.72
C ASP A 177 0.14 0.28 -28.48
N GLU A 178 -0.71 0.69 -27.53
CA GLU A 178 -0.31 1.39 -26.30
C GLU A 178 0.15 0.44 -25.18
N TYR A 179 -0.33 -0.81 -25.15
CA TYR A 179 -0.17 -1.78 -24.07
C TYR A 179 0.28 -3.18 -24.52
#